data_d6c66abd839705d7493f97afbbaa1a1f
#
_entry.id   d6c66abd839705d7493f97afbbaa1a1f
#
_cell.length_a   1.000
_cell.length_b   1.000
_cell.length_c   1.000
_cell.angle_alpha   90.00
_cell.angle_beta   90.00
_cell.angle_gamma   90.00
#
_symmetry.space_group_name_H-M   'P 1'
#
loop_
_entity.id
_entity.type
_entity.pdbx_description
1 polymer ?
#
loop_
_entity_poly.entity_id
_entity_poly.type
_entity_poly.pdbx_seq_one_letter_code
_entity_poly.pdbx_strand_id
1 'polypeptide(L)'
;MILLAVFVVMTVILVGRLFDLQIVNGEEYAQNFTISTTRERALKSTRGNIYDVNGKLLAYNELSNSVTLEDSGTYETTRERNLSLNGEIYRLIQLIEKNGDSINTSSFHIIVDESGNFAFDLSEGTSLNRFRADVYGEALIDDLEEDELNASADTIMEYLSGSSRFALYNEDNPYTAEELSEHGLPAEISREEQLKIVIVRYQLSLTSYQRYMQVTVASDVSDETVAAIMENIDSLPGVDIAEDSIRVYNDAEALSSIIGYTGSPSQEELEELQQVRDDYSSTSIIGKTGIEQYMETTLQGTDGSEQVIVDNLGRVQAVNEDATVEPIQGNDVYLTIDSELQVACYQILEQRIAGILVSNIQNIKAVDDTADTESDAIP
;
A
#
# COMPACT_ATOMS: atom_id res chain seq x y z
N MET A 1 -5.63 37.00 63.44
CA MET A 1 -7.00 37.02 62.94
C MET A 1 -7.06 37.57 61.50
N ILE A 2 -6.61 38.80 61.21
CA ILE A 2 -6.69 39.42 59.87
C ILE A 2 -5.92 38.62 58.82
N LEU A 3 -4.72 38.14 59.09
CA LEU A 3 -3.91 37.34 58.18
C LEU A 3 -4.57 35.99 57.82
N LEU A 4 -5.21 35.33 58.79
CA LEU A 4 -5.98 34.12 58.57
C LEU A 4 -7.20 34.35 57.68
N ALA A 5 -7.91 35.46 57.87
CA ALA A 5 -9.06 35.84 57.05
C ALA A 5 -8.64 36.10 55.60
N VAL A 6 -7.53 36.80 55.38
CA VAL A 6 -6.96 37.03 54.03
C VAL A 6 -6.58 35.69 53.37
N PHE A 7 -5.97 34.77 54.10
CA PHE A 7 -5.59 33.46 53.59
C PHE A 7 -6.83 32.63 53.17
N VAL A 8 -7.87 32.60 53.98
CA VAL A 8 -9.14 31.93 53.68
C VAL A 8 -9.80 32.54 52.42
N VAL A 9 -9.84 33.85 52.29
CA VAL A 9 -10.40 34.51 51.12
C VAL A 9 -9.60 34.16 49.85
N MET A 10 -8.28 34.19 49.89
CA MET A 10 -7.43 33.78 48.78
C MET A 10 -7.65 32.31 48.39
N THR A 11 -7.78 31.41 49.34
CA THR A 11 -8.05 29.99 49.11
C THR A 11 -9.42 29.80 48.42
N VAL A 12 -10.46 30.51 48.86
CA VAL A 12 -11.78 30.43 48.24
C VAL A 12 -11.74 30.95 46.77
N ILE A 13 -11.01 32.01 46.51
CA ILE A 13 -10.83 32.55 45.14
C ILE A 13 -10.08 31.53 44.27
N LEU A 14 -9.01 30.90 44.79
CA LEU A 14 -8.24 29.87 44.08
C LEU A 14 -9.09 28.64 43.75
N VAL A 15 -9.84 28.13 44.74
CA VAL A 15 -10.72 26.97 44.53
C VAL A 15 -11.83 27.30 43.54
N GLY A 16 -12.43 28.53 43.63
CA GLY A 16 -13.42 28.97 42.66
C GLY A 16 -12.86 29.08 41.26
N ARG A 17 -11.61 29.55 41.10
CA ARG A 17 -10.95 29.62 39.78
C ARG A 17 -10.58 28.25 39.24
N LEU A 18 -10.16 27.35 40.13
CA LEU A 18 -9.86 25.95 39.77
C LEU A 18 -11.14 25.23 39.31
N PHE A 19 -12.24 25.42 40.01
CA PHE A 19 -13.54 24.90 39.63
C PHE A 19 -14.00 25.40 38.27
N ASP A 20 -13.88 26.70 38.02
CA ASP A 20 -14.20 27.33 36.74
C ASP A 20 -13.38 26.73 35.59
N LEU A 21 -12.05 26.61 35.80
CA LEU A 21 -11.13 26.05 34.80
C LEU A 21 -11.31 24.53 34.55
N GLN A 22 -11.63 23.74 35.58
CA GLN A 22 -11.67 22.28 35.43
C GLN A 22 -13.06 21.70 35.19
N ILE A 23 -14.12 22.36 35.72
CA ILE A 23 -15.47 21.83 35.69
C ILE A 23 -16.35 22.63 34.70
N VAL A 24 -16.31 23.97 34.77
CA VAL A 24 -17.21 24.82 33.94
C VAL A 24 -16.68 24.90 32.50
N ASN A 25 -15.39 25.18 32.35
CA ASN A 25 -14.75 25.37 31.06
C ASN A 25 -13.76 24.25 30.70
N GLY A 26 -13.74 23.14 31.49
CA GLY A 26 -12.78 22.05 31.34
C GLY A 26 -12.85 21.37 29.99
N GLU A 27 -14.05 21.20 29.46
CA GLU A 27 -14.29 20.60 28.16
C GLU A 27 -13.82 21.51 27.00
N GLU A 28 -14.08 22.81 27.10
CA GLU A 28 -13.60 23.81 26.13
C GLU A 28 -12.06 23.94 26.15
N TYR A 29 -11.46 23.91 27.35
CA TYR A 29 -10.00 23.89 27.47
C TYR A 29 -9.40 22.57 26.99
N ALA A 30 -10.03 21.42 27.24
CA ALA A 30 -9.55 20.12 26.75
C ALA A 30 -9.59 20.04 25.23
N GLN A 31 -10.63 20.57 24.60
CA GLN A 31 -10.76 20.63 23.14
C GLN A 31 -9.76 21.65 22.51
N ASN A 32 -9.50 22.79 23.18
CA ASN A 32 -8.58 23.81 22.68
C ASN A 32 -7.10 23.54 23.02
N PHE A 33 -6.79 22.58 23.90
CA PHE A 33 -5.44 22.19 24.26
C PHE A 33 -4.97 20.87 23.65
N THR A 34 -5.59 20.43 22.55
CA THR A 34 -4.97 19.40 21.71
C THR A 34 -3.65 19.97 21.20
N ILE A 35 -2.53 19.44 21.65
CA ILE A 35 -1.23 19.79 21.09
C ILE A 35 -1.29 19.34 19.63
N SER A 36 -1.54 20.27 18.73
CA SER A 36 -1.54 20.00 17.31
C SER A 36 -0.16 20.31 16.73
N THR A 37 0.34 19.46 15.88
CA THR A 37 1.58 19.62 15.16
C THR A 37 1.26 19.67 13.67
N THR A 38 1.85 20.60 12.95
CA THR A 38 1.75 20.63 11.49
C THR A 38 2.69 19.59 10.90
N ARG A 39 2.18 18.78 9.99
CA ARG A 39 2.92 17.78 9.20
C ARG A 39 2.71 18.06 7.73
N GLU A 40 3.65 17.63 6.92
CA GLU A 40 3.58 17.73 5.47
C GLU A 40 3.26 16.36 4.89
N ARG A 41 2.30 16.31 3.97
CA ARG A 41 1.90 15.12 3.22
C ARG A 41 2.11 15.40 1.74
N ALA A 42 2.76 14.49 1.01
CA ALA A 42 2.98 14.63 -0.42
C ALA A 42 1.67 14.45 -1.21
N LEU A 43 1.46 15.31 -2.20
CA LEU A 43 0.43 15.17 -3.24
C LEU A 43 1.12 14.64 -4.49
N LYS A 44 0.75 13.44 -4.93
CA LYS A 44 1.40 12.79 -6.09
C LYS A 44 1.17 13.58 -7.36
N SER A 45 2.23 13.73 -8.15
CA SER A 45 2.18 14.31 -9.49
C SER A 45 1.85 13.25 -10.53
N THR A 46 1.35 13.68 -11.68
CA THR A 46 1.16 12.80 -12.84
C THR A 46 2.39 12.81 -13.74
N ARG A 47 2.70 11.64 -14.30
CA ARG A 47 3.81 11.44 -15.22
C ARG A 47 3.49 12.03 -16.60
N GLY A 48 4.49 12.53 -17.35
CA GLY A 48 4.33 13.00 -18.73
C GLY A 48 3.90 11.88 -19.68
N ASN A 49 3.23 12.24 -20.77
CA ASN A 49 2.77 11.29 -21.78
C ASN A 49 3.89 10.93 -22.76
N ILE A 50 3.77 9.75 -23.39
CA ILE A 50 4.67 9.31 -24.46
C ILE A 50 3.87 9.22 -25.76
N TYR A 51 4.37 9.86 -26.80
CA TYR A 51 3.76 9.91 -28.12
C TYR A 51 4.68 9.31 -29.19
N ASP A 52 4.09 8.79 -30.25
CA ASP A 52 4.82 8.40 -31.47
C ASP A 52 5.15 9.64 -32.36
N VAL A 53 5.80 9.39 -33.50
CA VAL A 53 6.18 10.46 -34.47
C VAL A 53 4.96 11.21 -35.04
N ASN A 54 3.80 10.58 -35.07
CA ASN A 54 2.55 11.14 -35.60
C ASN A 54 1.71 11.83 -34.49
N GLY A 55 2.16 11.81 -33.24
CA GLY A 55 1.42 12.33 -32.09
C GLY A 55 0.38 11.35 -31.56
N LYS A 56 0.42 10.07 -31.93
CA LYS A 56 -0.43 9.03 -31.35
C LYS A 56 0.06 8.71 -29.94
N LEU A 57 -0.87 8.66 -28.98
CA LEU A 57 -0.61 8.41 -27.59
C LEU A 57 -0.20 6.96 -27.37
N LEU A 58 0.98 6.72 -26.77
CA LEU A 58 1.54 5.41 -26.51
C LEU A 58 1.49 5.03 -25.03
N ALA A 59 1.81 5.99 -24.15
CA ALA A 59 1.66 5.84 -22.70
C ALA A 59 1.11 7.13 -22.09
N TYR A 60 0.15 7.00 -21.19
CA TYR A 60 -0.54 8.12 -20.53
C TYR A 60 -1.04 7.73 -19.16
N ASN A 61 -1.49 8.72 -18.40
CA ASN A 61 -2.10 8.47 -17.11
C ASN A 61 -3.62 8.57 -17.25
N GLU A 62 -4.33 7.61 -16.69
CA GLU A 62 -5.77 7.61 -16.53
C GLU A 62 -6.11 7.85 -15.06
N LEU A 63 -7.08 8.73 -14.80
CA LEU A 63 -7.55 8.96 -13.44
C LEU A 63 -8.17 7.68 -12.90
N SER A 64 -7.82 7.35 -11.69
CA SER A 64 -8.26 6.16 -10.98
C SER A 64 -8.58 6.53 -9.54
N ASN A 65 -9.41 5.75 -8.90
CA ASN A 65 -9.68 5.88 -7.48
C ASN A 65 -8.89 4.81 -6.72
N SER A 66 -8.26 5.22 -5.64
CA SER A 66 -7.57 4.34 -4.70
C SER A 66 -8.24 4.39 -3.34
N VAL A 67 -8.35 3.25 -2.70
CA VAL A 67 -8.82 3.14 -1.31
C VAL A 67 -7.63 3.24 -0.40
N THR A 68 -7.65 4.22 0.50
CA THR A 68 -6.60 4.45 1.49
C THR A 68 -7.10 4.19 2.89
N LEU A 69 -6.20 3.87 3.80
CA LEU A 69 -6.48 3.63 5.21
C LEU A 69 -5.39 4.26 6.08
N GLU A 70 -5.80 4.93 7.16
CA GLU A 70 -4.92 5.40 8.24
C GLU A 70 -5.40 4.87 9.59
N ASP A 71 -4.49 4.72 10.55
CA ASP A 71 -4.84 4.37 11.93
C ASP A 71 -5.30 5.62 12.70
N SER A 72 -6.51 6.10 12.41
CA SER A 72 -7.09 7.31 13.00
C SER A 72 -7.76 7.07 14.36
N GLY A 73 -7.91 5.81 14.80
CA GLY A 73 -8.66 5.43 15.99
C GLY A 73 -8.04 5.90 17.31
N THR A 74 -8.90 6.09 18.32
CA THR A 74 -8.50 6.27 19.72
C THR A 74 -8.87 5.01 20.48
N TYR A 75 -7.89 4.36 21.08
CA TYR A 75 -8.04 3.07 21.74
C TYR A 75 -7.55 3.16 23.18
N GLU A 76 -8.26 2.56 24.11
CA GLU A 76 -7.85 2.49 25.53
C GLU A 76 -6.74 1.47 25.76
N THR A 77 -6.72 0.40 24.95
CA THR A 77 -5.78 -0.71 25.07
C THR A 77 -5.26 -1.19 23.72
N THR A 78 -4.09 -1.86 23.71
CA THR A 78 -3.58 -2.53 22.50
C THR A 78 -4.52 -3.62 22.00
N ARG A 79 -5.22 -4.32 22.92
CA ARG A 79 -6.23 -5.35 22.57
C ARG A 79 -7.38 -4.73 21.74
N GLU A 80 -7.92 -3.63 22.23
CA GLU A 80 -9.00 -2.89 21.55
C GLU A 80 -8.54 -2.37 20.18
N ARG A 81 -7.33 -1.80 20.11
CA ARG A 81 -6.74 -1.36 18.85
C ARG A 81 -6.65 -2.49 17.83
N ASN A 82 -6.15 -3.66 18.24
CA ASN A 82 -6.01 -4.79 17.33
C ASN A 82 -7.35 -5.32 16.86
N LEU A 83 -8.33 -5.48 17.76
CA LEU A 83 -9.69 -5.88 17.40
C LEU A 83 -10.35 -4.90 16.43
N SER A 84 -10.30 -3.62 16.74
CA SER A 84 -10.92 -2.57 15.93
C SER A 84 -10.30 -2.49 14.53
N LEU A 85 -8.97 -2.45 14.42
CA LEU A 85 -8.29 -2.39 13.13
C LEU A 85 -8.48 -3.68 12.31
N ASN A 86 -8.37 -4.85 12.94
CA ASN A 86 -8.57 -6.11 12.23
C ASN A 86 -10.01 -6.23 11.70
N GLY A 87 -11.00 -5.81 12.52
CA GLY A 87 -12.40 -5.81 12.12
C GLY A 87 -12.73 -4.80 11.03
N GLU A 88 -12.15 -3.61 11.11
CA GLU A 88 -12.29 -2.58 10.08
C GLU A 88 -11.69 -3.03 8.75
N ILE A 89 -10.45 -3.54 8.77
CA ILE A 89 -9.76 -4.06 7.58
C ILE A 89 -10.54 -5.22 6.98
N TYR A 90 -11.06 -6.14 7.81
CA TYR A 90 -11.87 -7.24 7.32
C TYR A 90 -13.12 -6.74 6.58
N ARG A 91 -13.89 -5.80 7.18
CA ARG A 91 -15.07 -5.21 6.53
C ARG A 91 -14.70 -4.48 5.23
N LEU A 92 -13.60 -3.73 5.23
CA LEU A 92 -13.13 -3.03 4.04
C LEU A 92 -12.80 -4.00 2.91
N ILE A 93 -12.06 -5.07 3.19
CA ILE A 93 -11.73 -6.11 2.21
C ILE A 93 -13.01 -6.74 1.63
N GLN A 94 -13.98 -7.08 2.49
CA GLN A 94 -15.26 -7.65 2.06
C GLN A 94 -16.06 -6.70 1.15
N LEU A 95 -16.03 -5.38 1.40
CA LEU A 95 -16.66 -4.39 0.52
C LEU A 95 -15.98 -4.30 -0.84
N ILE A 96 -14.66 -4.25 -0.86
CA ILE A 96 -13.87 -4.19 -2.10
C ILE A 96 -14.13 -5.44 -2.96
N GLU A 97 -14.00 -6.63 -2.38
CA GLU A 97 -14.14 -7.89 -3.11
C GLU A 97 -15.58 -8.19 -3.56
N LYS A 98 -16.57 -7.76 -2.79
CA LYS A 98 -17.98 -7.91 -3.16
C LYS A 98 -18.32 -7.19 -4.46
N ASN A 99 -17.63 -6.11 -4.76
CA ASN A 99 -17.82 -5.31 -5.97
C ASN A 99 -16.88 -5.76 -7.12
N GLY A 100 -16.04 -6.77 -6.91
CA GLY A 100 -15.19 -7.37 -7.94
C GLY A 100 -13.78 -6.79 -8.00
N ASP A 101 -13.44 -5.86 -7.13
CA ASP A 101 -12.09 -5.32 -6.98
C ASP A 101 -11.24 -6.15 -6.01
N SER A 102 -9.97 -5.85 -5.88
CA SER A 102 -9.04 -6.57 -5.01
C SER A 102 -8.08 -5.62 -4.30
N ILE A 103 -7.55 -6.05 -3.16
CA ILE A 103 -6.53 -5.29 -2.45
C ILE A 103 -5.16 -5.43 -3.12
N ASN A 104 -4.28 -4.46 -2.85
CA ASN A 104 -2.89 -4.48 -3.31
C ASN A 104 -2.08 -5.50 -2.52
N THR A 105 -1.58 -6.54 -3.19
CA THR A 105 -0.79 -7.62 -2.57
C THR A 105 0.68 -7.63 -3.00
N SER A 106 1.06 -6.84 -3.99
CA SER A 106 2.36 -6.92 -4.68
C SER A 106 3.59 -6.62 -3.80
N SER A 107 3.41 -5.96 -2.66
CA SER A 107 4.49 -5.64 -1.72
C SER A 107 4.72 -6.71 -0.65
N PHE A 108 3.95 -7.80 -0.66
CA PHE A 108 4.02 -8.83 0.36
C PHE A 108 4.17 -10.21 -0.31
N HIS A 109 5.33 -10.84 -0.09
CA HIS A 109 5.78 -12.00 -0.87
C HIS A 109 5.33 -13.35 -0.30
N ILE A 110 4.13 -13.40 0.27
CA ILE A 110 3.45 -14.64 0.66
C ILE A 110 2.11 -14.71 -0.07
N ILE A 111 1.81 -15.88 -0.60
CA ILE A 111 0.57 -16.21 -1.29
C ILE A 111 -0.07 -17.45 -0.64
N VAL A 112 -1.34 -17.69 -0.93
CA VAL A 112 -1.99 -18.99 -0.66
C VAL A 112 -1.90 -19.82 -1.95
N ASP A 113 -1.27 -20.97 -1.88
CA ASP A 113 -1.09 -21.88 -3.02
C ASP A 113 -2.39 -22.64 -3.37
N GLU A 114 -2.39 -23.39 -4.48
CA GLU A 114 -3.53 -24.20 -4.93
C GLU A 114 -3.98 -25.26 -3.90
N SER A 115 -3.11 -25.62 -2.97
CA SER A 115 -3.40 -26.55 -1.88
C SER A 115 -3.95 -25.87 -0.62
N GLY A 116 -4.06 -24.54 -0.64
CA GLY A 116 -4.52 -23.72 0.47
C GLY A 116 -3.46 -23.48 1.55
N ASN A 117 -2.16 -23.63 1.25
CA ASN A 117 -1.08 -23.37 2.19
C ASN A 117 -0.40 -22.04 1.87
N PHE A 118 0.22 -21.43 2.89
CA PHE A 118 1.07 -20.26 2.67
C PHE A 118 2.37 -20.68 1.98
N ALA A 119 2.73 -19.95 0.93
CA ALA A 119 3.95 -20.16 0.16
C ALA A 119 4.58 -18.83 -0.22
N PHE A 120 5.88 -18.80 -0.44
CA PHE A 120 6.53 -17.61 -1.00
C PHE A 120 6.34 -17.57 -2.52
N ASP A 121 6.13 -16.37 -3.07
CA ASP A 121 6.16 -16.11 -4.50
C ASP A 121 7.58 -15.78 -5.01
N LEU A 122 8.54 -15.68 -4.09
CA LEU A 122 9.97 -15.50 -4.38
C LEU A 122 10.73 -16.83 -4.30
N SER A 123 11.72 -16.97 -5.17
CA SER A 123 12.71 -18.04 -5.06
C SER A 123 13.67 -17.80 -3.91
N GLU A 124 14.22 -18.91 -3.35
CA GLU A 124 15.29 -18.82 -2.34
C GLU A 124 16.46 -17.96 -2.83
N GLY A 125 16.91 -17.04 -2.00
CA GLY A 125 18.01 -16.14 -2.31
C GLY A 125 17.91 -14.81 -1.59
N THR A 126 18.69 -13.83 -2.07
CA THR A 126 18.82 -12.52 -1.43
C THR A 126 17.47 -11.78 -1.31
N SER A 127 16.60 -11.86 -2.34
CA SER A 127 15.30 -11.17 -2.32
C SER A 127 14.38 -11.73 -1.24
N LEU A 128 14.33 -13.05 -1.08
CA LEU A 128 13.52 -13.66 -0.01
C LEU A 128 14.11 -13.35 1.37
N ASN A 129 15.44 -13.36 1.52
CA ASN A 129 16.07 -12.98 2.78
C ASN A 129 15.89 -11.51 3.12
N ARG A 130 15.84 -10.62 2.11
CA ARG A 130 15.49 -9.21 2.33
C ARG A 130 14.04 -9.08 2.83
N PHE A 131 13.10 -9.79 2.21
CA PHE A 131 11.70 -9.81 2.68
C PHE A 131 11.59 -10.33 4.12
N ARG A 132 12.32 -11.41 4.47
CA ARG A 132 12.39 -11.89 5.86
C ARG A 132 12.90 -10.80 6.81
N ALA A 133 14.01 -10.12 6.46
CA ALA A 133 14.56 -9.02 7.27
C ALA A 133 13.55 -7.89 7.45
N ASP A 134 12.86 -7.47 6.41
CA ASP A 134 11.82 -6.44 6.46
C ASP A 134 10.65 -6.83 7.38
N VAL A 135 10.21 -8.10 7.35
CA VAL A 135 9.14 -8.62 8.22
C VAL A 135 9.55 -8.62 9.69
N TYR A 136 10.77 -9.05 10.00
CA TYR A 136 11.26 -9.08 11.37
C TYR A 136 11.73 -7.70 11.86
N GLY A 137 11.91 -6.74 10.95
CA GLY A 137 12.29 -5.36 11.25
C GLY A 137 13.80 -5.16 11.32
N GLU A 138 14.56 -6.06 10.68
CA GLU A 138 16.01 -6.00 10.64
C GLU A 138 16.51 -5.11 9.49
N ALA A 139 17.49 -4.25 9.79
CA ALA A 139 18.04 -3.31 8.80
C ALA A 139 18.85 -4.02 7.72
N LEU A 140 19.59 -5.07 8.10
CA LEU A 140 20.43 -5.86 7.20
C LEU A 140 20.02 -7.34 7.25
N ILE A 141 20.27 -8.06 6.15
CA ILE A 141 20.05 -9.52 6.08
C ILE A 141 20.97 -10.24 7.09
N ASP A 142 22.16 -9.71 7.34
CA ASP A 142 23.13 -10.29 8.26
C ASP A 142 22.73 -10.14 9.75
N ASP A 143 21.73 -9.32 10.05
CA ASP A 143 21.21 -9.14 11.40
C ASP A 143 20.13 -10.18 11.76
N LEU A 144 19.60 -10.93 10.75
CA LEU A 144 18.63 -12.00 10.99
C LEU A 144 19.20 -13.13 11.84
N GLU A 145 18.42 -13.58 12.81
CA GLU A 145 18.73 -14.81 13.56
C GLU A 145 18.56 -16.06 12.65
N GLU A 146 19.15 -17.19 13.04
CA GLU A 146 19.16 -18.42 12.22
C GLU A 146 17.73 -18.97 11.95
N ASP A 147 16.85 -18.85 12.92
CA ASP A 147 15.43 -19.24 12.79
C ASP A 147 14.62 -18.25 11.92
N GLU A 148 14.91 -16.97 11.98
CA GLU A 148 14.30 -15.93 11.11
C GLU A 148 14.75 -16.09 9.65
N LEU A 149 16.05 -16.33 9.43
CA LEU A 149 16.62 -16.56 8.09
C LEU A 149 16.02 -17.81 7.42
N ASN A 150 15.66 -18.84 8.19
CA ASN A 150 15.07 -20.08 7.70
C ASN A 150 13.54 -20.14 7.89
N ALA A 151 12.91 -19.04 8.29
CA ALA A 151 11.47 -19.02 8.53
C ALA A 151 10.68 -19.37 7.27
N SER A 152 9.73 -20.29 7.40
CA SER A 152 8.78 -20.63 6.34
C SER A 152 7.69 -19.56 6.21
N ALA A 153 6.93 -19.59 5.13
CA ALA A 153 5.78 -18.70 4.96
C ALA A 153 4.74 -18.88 6.08
N ASP A 154 4.47 -20.12 6.52
CA ASP A 154 3.59 -20.40 7.67
C ASP A 154 4.15 -19.77 8.96
N THR A 155 5.46 -19.90 9.23
CA THR A 155 6.12 -19.33 10.42
C THR A 155 5.98 -17.79 10.44
N ILE A 156 6.19 -17.13 9.30
CA ILE A 156 6.02 -15.68 9.18
C ILE A 156 4.55 -15.28 9.40
N MET A 157 3.60 -16.02 8.83
CA MET A 157 2.18 -15.73 9.00
C MET A 157 1.72 -15.95 10.45
N GLU A 158 2.23 -16.97 11.15
CA GLU A 158 2.00 -17.18 12.58
C GLU A 158 2.58 -16.03 13.42
N TYR A 159 3.81 -15.60 13.14
CA TYR A 159 4.45 -14.47 13.83
C TYR A 159 3.65 -13.18 13.66
N LEU A 160 3.27 -12.83 12.42
CA LEU A 160 2.53 -11.59 12.15
C LEU A 160 1.11 -11.62 12.70
N SER A 161 0.42 -12.78 12.65
CA SER A 161 -0.94 -12.93 13.15
C SER A 161 -1.02 -13.10 14.66
N GLY A 162 0.10 -13.44 15.31
CA GLY A 162 0.18 -13.73 16.72
C GLY A 162 0.00 -12.53 17.64
N SER A 163 -0.09 -12.80 18.95
CA SER A 163 -0.34 -11.82 20.02
C SER A 163 0.72 -10.73 20.13
N SER A 164 1.95 -11.02 19.70
CA SER A 164 3.09 -10.09 19.75
C SER A 164 3.08 -9.04 18.63
N ARG A 165 2.31 -9.26 17.55
CA ARG A 165 2.24 -8.36 16.40
C ARG A 165 0.80 -7.85 16.17
N PHE A 166 0.06 -8.45 15.25
CA PHE A 166 -1.26 -7.92 14.86
C PHE A 166 -2.42 -8.52 15.65
N ALA A 167 -2.13 -9.54 16.47
CA ALA A 167 -3.08 -10.22 17.34
C ALA A 167 -4.40 -10.56 16.64
N LEU A 168 -4.31 -11.10 15.41
CA LEU A 168 -5.47 -11.63 14.72
C LEU A 168 -5.99 -12.87 15.48
N TYR A 169 -5.05 -13.68 15.99
CA TYR A 169 -5.26 -14.72 16.98
C TYR A 169 -4.51 -14.35 18.25
N ASN A 170 -5.19 -14.37 19.38
CA ASN A 170 -4.57 -14.10 20.66
C ASN A 170 -4.59 -15.37 21.51
N GLU A 171 -3.54 -16.18 21.39
CA GLU A 171 -3.44 -17.46 22.07
C GLU A 171 -3.34 -17.31 23.61
N ASP A 172 -2.66 -16.26 24.09
CA ASP A 172 -2.48 -15.98 25.50
C ASP A 172 -3.76 -15.51 26.20
N ASN A 173 -4.60 -14.79 25.44
CA ASN A 173 -5.86 -14.24 25.90
C ASN A 173 -6.88 -14.25 24.75
N PRO A 174 -7.49 -15.40 24.43
CA PRO A 174 -8.40 -15.54 23.28
C PRO A 174 -9.52 -14.52 23.30
N TYR A 175 -9.92 -14.08 22.11
CA TYR A 175 -11.08 -13.21 21.95
C TYR A 175 -12.37 -13.99 22.20
N THR A 176 -13.31 -13.36 22.89
CA THR A 176 -14.64 -13.93 23.03
C THR A 176 -15.45 -13.75 21.75
N ALA A 177 -16.45 -14.58 21.52
CA ALA A 177 -17.36 -14.45 20.37
C ALA A 177 -18.10 -13.10 20.38
N GLU A 178 -18.32 -12.52 21.55
CA GLU A 178 -18.96 -11.21 21.72
C GLU A 178 -18.01 -10.09 21.27
N GLU A 179 -16.74 -10.09 21.70
CA GLU A 179 -15.72 -9.14 21.25
C GLU A 179 -15.52 -9.19 19.73
N LEU A 180 -15.38 -10.38 19.14
CA LEU A 180 -15.24 -10.54 17.69
C LEU A 180 -16.47 -9.98 16.94
N SER A 181 -17.68 -10.30 17.40
CA SER A 181 -18.92 -9.83 16.78
C SER A 181 -19.08 -8.31 16.89
N GLU A 182 -18.71 -7.72 18.03
CA GLU A 182 -18.79 -6.28 18.26
C GLU A 182 -17.87 -5.51 17.29
N HIS A 183 -16.70 -6.06 16.98
CA HIS A 183 -15.76 -5.48 16.02
C HIS A 183 -15.97 -5.97 14.58
N GLY A 184 -16.97 -6.80 14.32
CA GLY A 184 -17.31 -7.28 12.97
C GLY A 184 -16.36 -8.33 12.40
N LEU A 185 -15.63 -9.05 13.27
CA LEU A 185 -14.80 -10.17 12.89
C LEU A 185 -15.58 -11.50 12.99
N PRO A 186 -15.42 -12.44 12.03
CA PRO A 186 -15.97 -13.77 12.15
C PRO A 186 -15.20 -14.59 13.20
N ALA A 187 -15.84 -15.63 13.72
CA ALA A 187 -15.21 -16.55 14.67
C ALA A 187 -14.08 -17.39 14.05
N GLU A 188 -14.18 -17.66 12.75
CA GLU A 188 -13.15 -18.36 11.96
C GLU A 188 -12.83 -17.52 10.73
N ILE A 189 -11.55 -17.37 10.43
CA ILE A 189 -11.02 -16.62 9.29
C ILE A 189 -10.29 -17.62 8.41
N SER A 190 -10.58 -17.61 7.11
CA SER A 190 -9.87 -18.42 6.13
C SER A 190 -8.41 -17.96 5.98
N ARG A 191 -7.54 -18.83 5.46
CA ARG A 191 -6.13 -18.46 5.19
C ARG A 191 -6.00 -17.29 4.21
N GLU A 192 -6.87 -17.21 3.24
CA GLU A 192 -6.89 -16.08 2.29
C GLU A 192 -7.27 -14.76 2.97
N GLU A 193 -8.31 -14.76 3.79
CA GLU A 193 -8.72 -13.59 4.56
C GLU A 193 -7.65 -13.20 5.58
N GLN A 194 -7.04 -14.19 6.26
CA GLN A 194 -5.91 -13.97 7.16
C GLN A 194 -4.77 -13.26 6.45
N LEU A 195 -4.35 -13.77 5.28
CA LEU A 195 -3.29 -13.17 4.48
C LEU A 195 -3.61 -11.72 4.12
N LYS A 196 -4.81 -11.44 3.64
CA LYS A 196 -5.24 -10.09 3.25
C LYS A 196 -5.23 -9.11 4.42
N ILE A 197 -5.73 -9.52 5.58
CA ILE A 197 -5.68 -8.68 6.80
C ILE A 197 -4.23 -8.43 7.20
N VAL A 198 -3.39 -9.46 7.19
CA VAL A 198 -1.96 -9.33 7.53
C VAL A 198 -1.24 -8.39 6.57
N ILE A 199 -1.50 -8.43 5.27
CA ILE A 199 -0.93 -7.51 4.27
C ILE A 199 -1.24 -6.06 4.63
N VAL A 200 -2.50 -5.72 4.86
CA VAL A 200 -2.89 -4.34 5.19
C VAL A 200 -2.31 -3.92 6.55
N ARG A 201 -2.32 -4.81 7.55
CA ARG A 201 -1.71 -4.55 8.86
C ARG A 201 -0.19 -4.35 8.76
N TYR A 202 0.47 -5.11 7.91
CA TYR A 202 1.89 -4.98 7.65
C TYR A 202 2.21 -3.60 7.03
N GLN A 203 1.48 -3.19 6.01
CA GLN A 203 1.63 -1.86 5.40
C GLN A 203 1.43 -0.74 6.43
N LEU A 204 0.38 -0.81 7.26
CA LEU A 204 0.15 0.14 8.36
C LEU A 204 1.28 0.12 9.39
N SER A 205 1.93 -1.01 9.62
CA SER A 205 3.03 -1.12 10.58
C SER A 205 4.29 -0.40 10.12
N LEU A 206 4.53 -0.31 8.81
CA LEU A 206 5.67 0.41 8.23
C LEU A 206 5.58 1.93 8.48
N THR A 207 4.36 2.46 8.63
CA THR A 207 4.09 3.87 8.92
C THR A 207 3.66 4.12 10.37
N SER A 208 3.87 3.17 11.28
CA SER A 208 3.34 3.19 12.65
C SER A 208 3.76 4.41 13.48
N TYR A 209 4.91 5.03 13.19
CA TYR A 209 5.38 6.27 13.81
C TYR A 209 4.75 7.53 13.19
N GLN A 210 4.08 7.39 12.06
CA GLN A 210 3.49 8.47 11.28
C GLN A 210 2.04 8.10 10.94
N ARG A 211 1.19 7.99 11.96
CA ARG A 211 -0.20 7.51 11.85
C ARG A 211 -1.07 8.36 10.90
N TYR A 212 -0.65 9.59 10.59
CA TYR A 212 -1.25 10.48 9.60
C TYR A 212 -0.92 10.09 8.15
N MET A 213 0.01 9.15 7.96
CA MET A 213 0.34 8.63 6.63
C MET A 213 -0.67 7.54 6.26
N GLN A 214 -1.37 7.80 5.17
CA GLN A 214 -2.30 6.83 4.60
C GLN A 214 -1.53 5.72 3.88
N VAL A 215 -2.02 4.48 3.97
CA VAL A 215 -1.57 3.37 3.14
C VAL A 215 -2.61 3.07 2.08
N THR A 216 -2.19 2.77 0.86
CA THR A 216 -3.09 2.43 -0.24
C THR A 216 -3.45 0.94 -0.15
N VAL A 217 -4.70 0.65 0.23
CA VAL A 217 -5.20 -0.72 0.40
C VAL A 217 -5.57 -1.34 -0.95
N ALA A 218 -6.22 -0.59 -1.82
CA ALA A 218 -6.58 -1.01 -3.18
C ALA A 218 -6.41 0.15 -4.15
N SER A 219 -5.95 -0.14 -5.36
CA SER A 219 -5.78 0.83 -6.43
C SER A 219 -6.69 0.46 -7.61
N ASP A 220 -7.04 1.45 -8.43
CA ASP A 220 -7.88 1.27 -9.61
C ASP A 220 -9.22 0.60 -9.30
N VAL A 221 -9.86 1.09 -8.24
CA VAL A 221 -11.15 0.55 -7.81
C VAL A 221 -12.30 1.13 -8.64
N SER A 222 -13.32 0.32 -8.87
CA SER A 222 -14.52 0.69 -9.61
C SER A 222 -15.37 1.75 -8.88
N ASP A 223 -16.20 2.47 -9.63
CA ASP A 223 -17.15 3.43 -9.09
C ASP A 223 -18.15 2.76 -8.12
N GLU A 224 -18.47 1.48 -8.34
CA GLU A 224 -19.31 0.67 -7.46
C GLU A 224 -18.65 0.46 -6.09
N THR A 225 -17.35 0.19 -6.06
CA THR A 225 -16.58 0.07 -4.83
C THR A 225 -16.46 1.41 -4.11
N VAL A 226 -16.20 2.49 -4.84
CA VAL A 226 -16.19 3.85 -4.28
C VAL A 226 -17.52 4.17 -3.61
N ALA A 227 -18.64 3.94 -4.33
CA ALA A 227 -19.98 4.19 -3.78
C ALA A 227 -20.26 3.34 -2.53
N ALA A 228 -19.91 2.05 -2.56
CA ALA A 228 -20.12 1.15 -1.42
C ALA A 228 -19.30 1.56 -0.19
N ILE A 229 -18.06 2.04 -0.37
CA ILE A 229 -17.23 2.54 0.74
C ILE A 229 -17.82 3.83 1.28
N MET A 230 -18.19 4.79 0.42
CA MET A 230 -18.77 6.07 0.83
C MET A 230 -20.10 5.91 1.57
N GLU A 231 -20.92 4.93 1.19
CA GLU A 231 -22.15 4.59 1.94
C GLU A 231 -21.87 4.03 3.35
N ASN A 232 -20.70 3.43 3.56
CA ASN A 232 -20.32 2.79 4.82
C ASN A 232 -19.24 3.56 5.58
N ILE A 233 -18.89 4.77 5.16
CA ILE A 233 -17.76 5.55 5.68
C ILE A 233 -17.82 5.78 7.19
N ASP A 234 -19.02 5.96 7.75
CA ASP A 234 -19.24 6.13 9.20
C ASP A 234 -18.80 4.89 10.02
N SER A 235 -18.75 3.72 9.39
CA SER A 235 -18.33 2.45 10.01
C SER A 235 -16.88 2.07 9.70
N LEU A 236 -16.17 2.87 8.92
CA LEU A 236 -14.81 2.67 8.44
C LEU A 236 -13.93 3.89 8.79
N PRO A 237 -13.67 4.13 10.08
CA PRO A 237 -12.87 5.26 10.52
C PRO A 237 -11.44 5.16 9.97
N GLY A 238 -10.95 6.21 9.33
CA GLY A 238 -9.60 6.24 8.71
C GLY A 238 -9.54 5.72 7.27
N VAL A 239 -10.63 5.18 6.73
CA VAL A 239 -10.72 4.86 5.30
C VAL A 239 -11.07 6.14 4.52
N ASP A 240 -10.41 6.34 3.39
CA ASP A 240 -10.67 7.45 2.49
C ASP A 240 -10.52 7.00 1.03
N ILE A 241 -11.09 7.76 0.11
CA ILE A 241 -10.92 7.58 -1.32
C ILE A 241 -10.00 8.69 -1.83
N ALA A 242 -8.84 8.28 -2.33
CA ALA A 242 -7.88 9.18 -2.93
C ALA A 242 -7.96 9.10 -4.46
N GLU A 243 -7.93 10.26 -5.13
CA GLU A 243 -7.67 10.30 -6.56
C GLU A 243 -6.21 9.89 -6.79
N ASP A 244 -6.03 8.92 -7.68
CA ASP A 244 -4.72 8.42 -8.10
C ASP A 244 -4.67 8.36 -9.62
N SER A 245 -3.59 7.94 -10.19
CA SER A 245 -3.45 7.73 -11.63
C SER A 245 -2.75 6.43 -11.94
N ILE A 246 -3.31 5.68 -12.85
CA ILE A 246 -2.68 4.49 -13.41
C ILE A 246 -1.99 4.82 -14.74
N ARG A 247 -0.86 4.15 -14.97
CA ARG A 247 -0.12 4.27 -16.24
C ARG A 247 -0.67 3.28 -17.26
N VAL A 248 -1.26 3.80 -18.33
CA VAL A 248 -1.86 3.01 -19.41
C VAL A 248 -0.93 2.99 -20.60
N TYR A 249 -0.77 1.82 -21.23
CA TYR A 249 0.09 1.60 -22.38
C TYR A 249 -0.74 1.09 -23.56
N ASN A 250 -0.82 1.89 -24.62
CA ASN A 250 -1.47 1.51 -25.88
C ASN A 250 -0.55 0.59 -26.69
N ASP A 251 -1.14 -0.39 -27.38
CA ASP A 251 -0.41 -1.35 -28.23
C ASP A 251 0.76 -2.05 -27.49
N ALA A 252 0.56 -2.34 -26.18
CA ALA A 252 1.60 -2.84 -25.28
C ALA A 252 2.30 -4.10 -25.81
N GLU A 253 1.59 -5.02 -26.46
CA GLU A 253 2.14 -6.26 -27.04
C GLU A 253 3.29 -5.99 -28.03
N ALA A 254 3.14 -4.93 -28.84
CA ALA A 254 4.14 -4.59 -29.87
C ALA A 254 5.19 -3.58 -29.39
N LEU A 255 4.93 -2.85 -28.29
CA LEU A 255 5.72 -1.70 -27.87
C LEU A 255 6.37 -1.87 -26.50
N SER A 256 6.01 -2.88 -25.70
CA SER A 256 6.49 -3.07 -24.33
C SER A 256 8.02 -3.09 -24.19
N SER A 257 8.71 -3.73 -25.13
CA SER A 257 10.19 -3.79 -25.14
C SER A 257 10.86 -2.45 -25.42
N ILE A 258 10.13 -1.49 -26.00
CA ILE A 258 10.63 -0.14 -26.34
C ILE A 258 10.21 0.84 -25.24
N ILE A 259 8.93 0.89 -24.92
CA ILE A 259 8.39 1.84 -23.93
C ILE A 259 8.81 1.44 -22.54
N GLY A 260 8.78 0.15 -22.21
CA GLY A 260 9.01 -0.36 -20.86
C GLY A 260 7.77 -0.28 -19.98
N TYR A 261 7.99 -0.21 -18.69
CA TYR A 261 6.94 -0.12 -17.67
C TYR A 261 7.43 0.66 -16.45
N THR A 262 6.48 1.05 -15.61
CA THR A 262 6.73 1.76 -14.35
C THR A 262 6.52 0.85 -13.14
N GLY A 263 7.18 1.15 -12.02
CA GLY A 263 7.04 0.41 -10.76
C GLY A 263 7.75 1.11 -9.60
N SER A 264 7.65 0.53 -8.41
CA SER A 264 8.33 1.07 -7.22
C SER A 264 9.85 0.93 -7.33
N PRO A 265 10.63 1.90 -6.83
CA PRO A 265 12.10 1.84 -6.87
C PRO A 265 12.63 0.76 -5.92
N SER A 266 13.72 0.10 -6.31
CA SER A 266 14.58 -0.60 -5.36
C SER A 266 15.40 0.42 -4.55
N GLN A 267 16.04 -0.01 -3.47
CA GLN A 267 16.89 0.86 -2.67
C GLN A 267 18.05 1.45 -3.49
N GLU A 268 18.67 0.65 -4.37
CA GLU A 268 19.76 1.08 -5.23
C GLU A 268 19.30 2.13 -6.26
N GLU A 269 18.17 1.89 -6.93
CA GLU A 269 17.58 2.85 -7.88
C GLU A 269 17.18 4.16 -7.19
N LEU A 270 16.65 4.07 -5.97
CA LEU A 270 16.28 5.25 -5.18
C LEU A 270 17.51 6.09 -4.84
N GLU A 271 18.61 5.47 -4.38
CA GLU A 271 19.86 6.15 -4.08
C GLU A 271 20.46 6.84 -5.31
N GLU A 272 20.39 6.21 -6.48
CA GLU A 272 20.84 6.80 -7.75
C GLU A 272 19.98 8.01 -8.15
N LEU A 273 18.64 7.88 -8.08
CA LEU A 273 17.72 8.95 -8.45
C LEU A 273 17.79 10.14 -7.48
N GLN A 274 17.97 9.89 -6.20
CA GLN A 274 18.17 10.95 -5.19
C GLN A 274 19.45 11.76 -5.37
N GLN A 275 20.46 11.24 -6.09
CA GLN A 275 21.60 12.05 -6.49
C GLN A 275 21.27 13.08 -7.58
N VAL A 276 20.17 12.87 -8.30
CA VAL A 276 19.71 13.75 -9.39
C VAL A 276 18.62 14.71 -8.90
N ARG A 277 17.67 14.19 -8.11
CA ARG A 277 16.55 14.97 -7.55
C ARG A 277 16.21 14.44 -6.15
N ASP A 278 16.09 15.33 -5.18
CA ASP A 278 15.86 15.01 -3.76
C ASP A 278 14.42 14.57 -3.46
N ASP A 279 13.47 14.74 -4.40
CA ASP A 279 12.04 14.48 -4.21
C ASP A 279 11.62 13.02 -4.45
N TYR A 280 12.55 12.15 -4.87
CA TYR A 280 12.27 10.72 -4.96
C TYR A 280 12.20 10.06 -3.57
N SER A 281 11.18 9.23 -3.40
CA SER A 281 10.92 8.47 -2.18
C SER A 281 10.66 6.99 -2.49
N SER A 282 10.60 6.15 -1.47
CA SER A 282 10.25 4.74 -1.62
C SER A 282 8.81 4.51 -2.14
N THR A 283 7.98 5.54 -2.07
CA THR A 283 6.59 5.52 -2.58
C THR A 283 6.46 6.11 -3.99
N SER A 284 7.54 6.61 -4.57
CA SER A 284 7.56 7.11 -5.95
C SER A 284 7.36 5.97 -6.94
N ILE A 285 6.72 6.26 -8.08
CA ILE A 285 6.62 5.34 -9.21
C ILE A 285 7.60 5.78 -10.27
N ILE A 286 8.56 4.93 -10.59
CA ILE A 286 9.65 5.20 -11.54
C ILE A 286 9.57 4.31 -12.77
N GLY A 287 10.23 4.70 -13.86
CA GLY A 287 10.43 3.85 -15.03
C GLY A 287 11.45 2.75 -14.76
N LYS A 288 11.06 1.51 -14.99
CA LYS A 288 11.89 0.32 -14.71
C LYS A 288 12.71 -0.13 -15.91
N THR A 289 12.18 0.06 -17.11
CA THR A 289 12.84 -0.35 -18.37
C THR A 289 12.48 0.59 -19.51
N GLY A 290 13.18 0.48 -20.64
CA GLY A 290 12.85 1.15 -21.89
C GLY A 290 12.90 2.68 -21.83
N ILE A 291 11.98 3.32 -22.57
CA ILE A 291 11.86 4.79 -22.62
C ILE A 291 11.40 5.34 -21.27
N GLU A 292 10.54 4.61 -20.55
CA GLU A 292 10.11 5.01 -19.21
C GLU A 292 11.31 5.21 -18.28
N GLN A 293 12.28 4.30 -18.28
CA GLN A 293 13.49 4.41 -17.47
C GLN A 293 14.47 5.46 -18.06
N TYR A 294 14.70 5.41 -19.36
CA TYR A 294 15.69 6.31 -20.00
C TYR A 294 15.31 7.79 -19.90
N MET A 295 14.02 8.09 -19.98
CA MET A 295 13.47 9.45 -19.90
C MET A 295 12.89 9.78 -18.51
N GLU A 296 13.25 9.01 -17.48
CA GLU A 296 12.71 9.12 -16.13
C GLU A 296 12.65 10.57 -15.63
N THR A 297 13.76 11.29 -15.66
CA THR A 297 13.85 12.67 -15.17
C THR A 297 13.02 13.68 -15.98
N THR A 298 12.64 13.32 -17.21
CA THR A 298 11.78 14.15 -18.07
C THR A 298 10.31 13.84 -17.83
N LEU A 299 10.00 12.55 -17.76
CA LEU A 299 8.62 12.06 -17.60
C LEU A 299 8.11 12.25 -16.17
N GLN A 300 8.96 12.13 -15.16
CA GLN A 300 8.57 12.29 -13.77
C GLN A 300 8.13 13.71 -13.48
N GLY A 301 6.95 13.87 -12.90
CA GLY A 301 6.45 15.14 -12.42
C GLY A 301 7.16 15.59 -11.13
N THR A 302 6.73 16.70 -10.59
CA THR A 302 7.16 17.17 -9.27
C THR A 302 5.96 17.10 -8.34
N ASP A 303 6.11 16.33 -7.26
CA ASP A 303 5.05 16.17 -6.29
C ASP A 303 4.74 17.50 -5.61
N GLY A 304 3.47 17.71 -5.32
CA GLY A 304 3.00 18.78 -4.48
C GLY A 304 3.09 18.40 -3.01
N SER A 305 2.69 19.30 -2.15
CA SER A 305 2.57 19.04 -0.73
C SER A 305 1.39 19.75 -0.11
N GLU A 306 0.78 19.14 0.90
CA GLU A 306 -0.22 19.77 1.74
C GLU A 306 0.18 19.69 3.20
N GLN A 307 -0.18 20.72 3.96
CA GLN A 307 0.05 20.74 5.38
C GLN A 307 -1.18 20.25 6.12
N VAL A 308 -1.01 19.16 6.87
CA VAL A 308 -2.05 18.62 7.75
C VAL A 308 -1.74 18.97 9.20
N ILE A 309 -2.77 19.36 9.94
CA ILE A 309 -2.69 19.61 11.38
C ILE A 309 -3.09 18.32 12.07
N VAL A 310 -2.15 17.70 12.77
CA VAL A 310 -2.36 16.44 13.49
C VAL A 310 -2.35 16.64 14.99
N ASP A 311 -3.13 15.85 15.71
CA ASP A 311 -3.13 15.83 17.17
C ASP A 311 -1.91 15.07 17.74
N ASN A 312 -1.82 14.96 19.06
CA ASN A 312 -0.76 14.26 19.77
C ASN A 312 -0.76 12.73 19.53
N LEU A 313 -1.80 12.19 18.91
CA LEU A 313 -1.92 10.79 18.50
C LEU A 313 -1.63 10.59 17.01
N GLY A 314 -1.33 11.68 16.29
CA GLY A 314 -1.03 11.66 14.86
C GLY A 314 -2.26 11.65 13.95
N ARG A 315 -3.47 11.95 14.47
CA ARG A 315 -4.70 11.99 13.65
C ARG A 315 -4.87 13.36 13.01
N VAL A 316 -5.27 13.38 11.75
CA VAL A 316 -5.55 14.62 11.01
C VAL A 316 -6.78 15.31 11.62
N GLN A 317 -6.61 16.56 12.02
CA GLN A 317 -7.67 17.43 12.55
C GLN A 317 -8.15 18.45 11.50
N ALA A 318 -7.25 18.91 10.66
CA ALA A 318 -7.55 19.87 9.60
C ALA A 318 -6.43 19.85 8.53
N VAL A 319 -6.80 20.27 7.33
CA VAL A 319 -5.85 20.55 6.24
C VAL A 319 -5.68 22.08 6.15
N ASN A 320 -4.44 22.54 6.00
CA ASN A 320 -4.11 23.94 5.78
C ASN A 320 -4.07 24.24 4.28
N GLU A 321 -5.21 24.58 3.71
CA GLU A 321 -5.35 24.87 2.28
C GLU A 321 -4.43 26.01 1.80
N ASP A 322 -4.15 26.99 2.65
CA ASP A 322 -3.29 28.14 2.31
C ASP A 322 -1.81 27.76 2.12
N ALA A 323 -1.40 26.58 2.60
CA ALA A 323 -0.03 26.09 2.50
C ALA A 323 0.09 24.89 1.53
N THR A 324 -0.96 24.60 0.76
CA THR A 324 -0.94 23.54 -0.26
C THR A 324 -0.12 23.99 -1.46
N VAL A 325 0.81 23.13 -1.88
CA VAL A 325 1.58 23.27 -3.12
C VAL A 325 1.06 22.25 -4.10
N GLU A 326 0.48 22.72 -5.20
CA GLU A 326 -0.06 21.86 -6.24
C GLU A 326 1.03 21.03 -6.94
N PRO A 327 0.79 19.76 -7.27
CA PRO A 327 1.73 18.95 -8.03
C PRO A 327 1.87 19.46 -9.47
N ILE A 328 3.05 19.26 -10.05
CA ILE A 328 3.33 19.64 -11.44
C ILE A 328 3.54 18.37 -12.26
N GLN A 329 2.74 18.21 -13.32
CA GLN A 329 2.88 17.11 -14.25
C GLN A 329 4.26 17.08 -14.92
N GLY A 330 4.77 15.86 -15.20
CA GLY A 330 6.00 15.65 -15.97
C GLY A 330 5.85 16.07 -17.43
N ASN A 331 6.99 16.23 -18.09
CA ASN A 331 7.01 16.65 -19.50
C ASN A 331 6.73 15.48 -20.44
N ASP A 332 6.02 15.77 -21.52
CA ASP A 332 5.71 14.81 -22.58
C ASP A 332 6.94 14.46 -23.40
N VAL A 333 7.01 13.22 -23.89
CA VAL A 333 8.09 12.70 -24.74
C VAL A 333 7.53 12.26 -26.10
N TYR A 334 8.14 12.72 -27.18
CA TYR A 334 7.79 12.34 -28.54
C TYR A 334 8.88 11.44 -29.10
N LEU A 335 8.49 10.24 -29.51
CA LEU A 335 9.37 9.26 -30.11
C LEU A 335 9.45 9.46 -31.64
N THR A 336 10.52 8.95 -32.23
CA THR A 336 10.69 8.93 -33.69
C THR A 336 10.10 7.69 -34.38
N ILE A 337 9.58 6.76 -33.61
CA ILE A 337 8.93 5.54 -34.12
C ILE A 337 7.51 5.85 -34.60
N ASP A 338 7.06 5.09 -35.60
CA ASP A 338 5.68 5.02 -36.06
C ASP A 338 5.04 3.79 -35.45
N SER A 339 4.06 3.98 -34.57
CA SER A 339 3.42 2.90 -33.83
C SER A 339 2.63 1.95 -34.73
N GLU A 340 1.99 2.43 -35.78
CA GLU A 340 1.24 1.60 -36.72
C GLU A 340 2.18 0.67 -37.48
N LEU A 341 3.33 1.19 -37.92
CA LEU A 341 4.34 0.38 -38.57
C LEU A 341 4.91 -0.67 -37.61
N GLN A 342 5.16 -0.31 -36.35
CA GLN A 342 5.68 -1.23 -35.30
C GLN A 342 4.68 -2.37 -35.06
N VAL A 343 3.40 -2.06 -34.90
CA VAL A 343 2.32 -3.06 -34.73
C VAL A 343 2.22 -3.98 -35.95
N ALA A 344 2.28 -3.42 -37.16
CA ALA A 344 2.25 -4.23 -38.37
C ALA A 344 3.46 -5.17 -38.48
N CYS A 345 4.67 -4.70 -38.14
CA CYS A 345 5.86 -5.54 -38.08
C CYS A 345 5.73 -6.67 -37.05
N TYR A 346 5.23 -6.36 -35.85
CA TYR A 346 4.98 -7.34 -34.79
C TYR A 346 4.03 -8.45 -35.29
N GLN A 347 2.89 -8.10 -35.85
CA GLN A 347 1.91 -9.04 -36.37
C GLN A 347 2.47 -9.94 -37.50
N ILE A 348 3.27 -9.37 -38.41
CA ILE A 348 3.92 -10.14 -39.48
C ILE A 348 4.91 -11.14 -38.88
N LEU A 349 5.70 -10.74 -37.88
CA LEU A 349 6.65 -11.63 -37.20
C LEU A 349 5.95 -12.75 -36.46
N GLU A 350 4.89 -12.42 -35.73
CA GLU A 350 4.07 -13.39 -34.99
C GLU A 350 3.48 -14.45 -35.94
N GLN A 351 2.84 -14.01 -37.02
CA GLN A 351 2.28 -14.92 -38.04
C GLN A 351 3.37 -15.80 -38.68
N ARG A 352 4.56 -15.24 -38.91
CA ARG A 352 5.68 -15.98 -39.49
C ARG A 352 6.22 -17.03 -38.54
N ILE A 353 6.39 -16.69 -37.27
CA ILE A 353 6.84 -17.61 -36.21
C ILE A 353 5.81 -18.72 -36.03
N ALA A 354 4.52 -18.38 -35.91
CA ALA A 354 3.45 -19.36 -35.81
C ALA A 354 3.44 -20.33 -37.00
N GLY A 355 3.61 -19.82 -38.23
CA GLY A 355 3.70 -20.64 -39.43
C GLY A 355 4.90 -21.60 -39.41
N ILE A 356 6.06 -21.16 -38.92
CA ILE A 356 7.25 -22.00 -38.77
C ILE A 356 7.02 -23.09 -37.70
N LEU A 357 6.43 -22.71 -36.56
CA LEU A 357 6.11 -23.67 -35.49
C LEU A 357 5.15 -24.74 -35.96
N VAL A 358 4.04 -24.38 -36.61
CA VAL A 358 3.04 -25.31 -37.12
C VAL A 358 3.65 -26.24 -38.16
N SER A 359 4.55 -25.76 -39.04
CA SER A 359 5.19 -26.56 -40.06
C SER A 359 6.24 -27.56 -39.52
N ASN A 360 6.80 -27.27 -38.35
CA ASN A 360 7.85 -28.07 -37.72
C ASN A 360 7.36 -28.93 -36.53
N ILE A 361 6.13 -28.73 -36.04
CA ILE A 361 5.56 -29.57 -34.99
C ILE A 361 5.33 -30.98 -35.58
N GLN A 362 6.07 -31.96 -35.08
CA GLN A 362 5.81 -33.36 -35.35
C GLN A 362 4.76 -33.87 -34.34
N ASN A 363 3.62 -34.33 -34.88
CA ASN A 363 2.59 -34.94 -34.06
C ASN A 363 3.05 -36.33 -33.63
N ILE A 364 3.66 -36.49 -32.48
CA ILE A 364 4.07 -37.76 -31.89
C ILE A 364 2.80 -38.48 -31.45
N LYS A 365 2.34 -39.45 -32.23
CA LYS A 365 1.07 -40.16 -32.03
C LYS A 365 1.07 -41.25 -30.95
N ALA A 366 2.21 -41.62 -30.38
CA ALA A 366 2.28 -42.57 -29.27
C ALA A 366 3.45 -42.21 -28.35
N VAL A 367 3.18 -42.02 -27.09
CA VAL A 367 4.18 -42.12 -26.03
C VAL A 367 4.38 -43.62 -25.81
N ASP A 368 5.57 -44.12 -26.08
CA ASP A 368 5.93 -45.48 -25.70
C ASP A 368 6.16 -45.50 -24.19
N ASP A 369 5.24 -46.11 -23.44
CA ASP A 369 5.30 -46.21 -21.98
C ASP A 369 6.53 -46.98 -21.47
N THR A 370 7.41 -47.41 -22.37
CA THR A 370 8.65 -48.13 -22.04
C THR A 370 9.93 -47.30 -22.21
N ALA A 371 9.83 -46.04 -22.64
CA ALA A 371 10.97 -45.15 -22.76
C ALA A 371 11.30 -44.48 -21.42
N ASP A 372 12.55 -44.54 -20.99
CA ASP A 372 13.07 -43.83 -19.83
C ASP A 372 12.87 -42.33 -20.01
N THR A 373 12.04 -41.75 -19.17
CA THR A 373 11.42 -40.41 -19.34
C THR A 373 12.38 -39.24 -19.12
N GLU A 374 13.67 -39.43 -18.95
CA GLU A 374 14.60 -38.31 -18.66
C GLU A 374 15.32 -37.72 -19.90
N SER A 375 15.24 -38.33 -21.10
CA SER A 375 16.00 -37.79 -22.24
C SER A 375 15.20 -37.21 -23.39
N ASP A 376 13.88 -37.33 -23.42
CA ASP A 376 13.04 -36.93 -24.56
C ASP A 376 11.95 -35.90 -24.25
N ALA A 377 12.08 -35.17 -23.15
CA ALA A 377 11.27 -33.95 -22.94
C ALA A 377 11.72 -32.88 -23.94
N ILE A 378 11.04 -32.80 -25.05
CA ILE A 378 11.18 -31.70 -26.01
C ILE A 378 10.41 -30.53 -25.47
N PRO A 379 11.02 -29.31 -25.48
CA PRO A 379 10.42 -28.09 -25.03
C PRO A 379 9.16 -27.71 -25.81
#